data_3629df940bd5baca863d37247d67deb6
#
_entry.id   3629df940bd5baca863d37247d67deb6
#
_cell.length_a   1.000
_cell.length_b   1.000
_cell.length_c   1.000
_cell.angle_alpha   90.00
_cell.angle_beta   90.00
_cell.angle_gamma   90.00
#
_symmetry.space_group_name_H-M   'P 1'
#
loop_
_entity.id
_entity.type
_entity.pdbx_description
1 polymer ?
#
loop_
_entity_poly.entity_id
_entity_poly.type
_entity_poly.pdbx_seq_one_letter_code
_entity_poly.pdbx_strand_id
1 'polypeptide(L)'
;MKKNFLLAFATIFLLTSCGNDDNENNQNAIKPIVGTWKMSKIMMISGSNNAILRSSPVSGCEALNTFEFGQNQSFSIKYYTKNNMECIADGFDTGTYQYSENSKMLTFTYSDSMVESSVVHSLNSIEMMTVDHIEDYNDDGVNDTSVILFKKQQ
;
A
#
# COMPACT_ATOMS: atom_id res chain seq x y z
N MET A 1 22.75 64.39 48.64
CA MET A 1 23.77 64.04 47.63
C MET A 1 24.14 62.57 47.82
N LYS A 2 23.47 61.63 47.17
CA LYS A 2 23.79 60.22 47.22
C LYS A 2 23.75 59.70 45.82
N LYS A 3 24.91 59.27 45.32
CA LYS A 3 25.08 58.65 44.00
C LYS A 3 24.64 57.20 44.11
N ASN A 4 23.60 56.82 43.38
CA ASN A 4 23.21 55.40 43.20
C ASN A 4 23.87 54.86 41.96
N PHE A 5 24.71 53.87 42.18
CA PHE A 5 25.41 53.10 41.16
C PHE A 5 24.52 51.91 40.76
N LEU A 6 23.94 51.94 39.56
CA LEU A 6 23.14 50.85 39.02
C LEU A 6 24.08 49.90 38.25
N LEU A 7 24.33 48.73 38.84
CA LEU A 7 25.01 47.62 38.14
C LEU A 7 23.98 46.95 37.22
N ALA A 8 24.22 47.06 35.94
CA ALA A 8 23.48 46.30 34.93
C ALA A 8 24.09 44.90 34.81
N PHE A 9 23.38 43.88 35.29
CA PHE A 9 23.72 42.48 35.06
C PHE A 9 23.23 42.10 33.67
N ALA A 10 24.15 41.96 32.72
CA ALA A 10 23.88 41.37 31.40
C ALA A 10 23.91 39.84 31.51
N THR A 11 22.75 39.22 31.64
CA THR A 11 22.60 37.76 31.52
C THR A 11 22.64 37.36 30.04
N ILE A 12 23.78 36.79 29.67
CA ILE A 12 23.93 36.15 28.34
C ILE A 12 23.19 34.81 28.39
N PHE A 13 22.01 34.74 27.77
CA PHE A 13 21.34 33.49 27.47
C PHE A 13 22.06 32.82 26.30
N LEU A 14 22.88 31.82 26.59
CA LEU A 14 23.34 30.85 25.59
C LEU A 14 22.16 29.94 25.20
N LEU A 15 21.52 30.30 24.12
CA LEU A 15 20.60 29.38 23.42
C LEU A 15 21.42 28.26 22.82
N THR A 16 21.56 27.15 23.53
CA THR A 16 21.97 25.89 22.95
C THR A 16 20.80 25.40 22.08
N SER A 17 20.81 25.78 20.80
CA SER A 17 19.99 25.15 19.78
C SER A 17 20.49 23.72 19.64
N CYS A 18 19.83 22.76 20.29
CA CYS A 18 19.85 21.37 19.85
C CYS A 18 19.17 21.34 18.49
N GLY A 19 19.95 21.40 17.44
CA GLY A 19 19.51 20.97 16.11
C GLY A 19 19.24 19.48 16.20
N ASN A 20 17.98 19.08 16.20
CA ASN A 20 17.61 17.74 15.77
C ASN A 20 17.95 17.67 14.29
N ASP A 21 19.15 17.22 14.00
CA ASP A 21 19.47 16.68 12.68
C ASP A 21 18.75 15.32 12.56
N ASP A 22 17.44 15.39 12.36
CA ASP A 22 16.68 14.28 11.77
C ASP A 22 17.10 14.16 10.30
N ASN A 23 18.35 13.71 10.11
CA ASN A 23 18.83 13.21 8.84
C ASN A 23 18.12 11.88 8.57
N GLU A 24 16.84 11.96 8.23
CA GLU A 24 16.16 10.86 7.53
C GLU A 24 16.71 10.73 6.11
N ASN A 25 17.99 10.43 6.00
CA ASN A 25 18.59 9.90 4.77
C ASN A 25 18.25 8.41 4.62
N ASN A 26 16.96 8.06 4.74
CA ASN A 26 16.49 6.72 4.45
C ASN A 26 15.88 6.64 3.04
N GLN A 27 16.52 7.32 2.07
CA GLN A 27 16.09 7.30 0.66
C GLN A 27 16.27 5.94 -0.03
N ASN A 28 16.84 4.93 0.67
CA ASN A 28 17.06 3.59 0.11
C ASN A 28 16.25 2.47 0.77
N ALA A 29 15.35 2.76 1.68
CA ALA A 29 14.45 1.73 2.19
C ALA A 29 13.48 1.30 1.06
N ILE A 30 13.63 0.05 0.60
CA ILE A 30 12.72 -0.51 -0.40
C ILE A 30 11.32 -0.54 0.21
N LYS A 31 10.39 0.22 -0.39
CA LYS A 31 9.00 0.24 0.07
C LYS A 31 8.42 -1.18 -0.01
N PRO A 32 7.64 -1.64 0.98
CA PRO A 32 7.08 -2.99 1.00
C PRO A 32 6.34 -3.37 -0.28
N ILE A 33 5.67 -2.41 -0.93
CA ILE A 33 4.90 -2.62 -2.16
C ILE A 33 5.78 -2.97 -3.37
N VAL A 34 7.04 -2.50 -3.41
CA VAL A 34 7.95 -2.70 -4.56
C VAL A 34 8.26 -4.17 -4.76
N GLY A 35 8.12 -4.66 -5.99
CA GLY A 35 8.39 -6.04 -6.40
C GLY A 35 7.27 -6.63 -7.25
N THR A 36 7.36 -7.92 -7.54
CA THR A 36 6.40 -8.67 -8.34
C THR A 36 5.44 -9.44 -7.44
N TRP A 37 4.15 -9.36 -7.72
CA TRP A 37 3.08 -9.93 -6.94
C TRP A 37 2.18 -10.80 -7.80
N LYS A 38 1.60 -11.84 -7.20
CA LYS A 38 0.57 -12.67 -7.81
C LYS A 38 -0.64 -12.80 -6.88
N MET A 39 -1.83 -12.80 -7.46
CA MET A 39 -3.03 -13.13 -6.72
C MET A 39 -2.97 -14.57 -6.23
N SER A 40 -3.31 -14.77 -4.96
CA SER A 40 -3.24 -16.08 -4.30
C SER A 40 -4.61 -16.58 -3.87
N LYS A 41 -5.40 -15.70 -3.23
CA LYS A 41 -6.72 -16.04 -2.69
C LYS A 41 -7.65 -14.84 -2.78
N ILE A 42 -8.96 -15.15 -2.82
CA ILE A 42 -10.02 -14.19 -2.50
C ILE A 42 -10.62 -14.64 -1.16
N MET A 43 -10.79 -13.71 -0.24
CA MET A 43 -11.31 -13.99 1.10
C MET A 43 -12.43 -13.02 1.45
N MET A 44 -13.44 -13.50 2.15
CA MET A 44 -14.47 -12.68 2.78
C MET A 44 -14.20 -12.62 4.28
N ILE A 45 -14.11 -11.42 4.82
CA ILE A 45 -13.78 -11.14 6.22
C ILE A 45 -14.99 -10.49 6.86
N SER A 46 -15.50 -11.09 7.94
CA SER A 46 -16.64 -10.57 8.68
C SER A 46 -16.34 -9.18 9.26
N GLY A 47 -17.24 -8.24 9.00
CA GLY A 47 -17.17 -6.91 9.60
C GLY A 47 -17.51 -6.89 11.08
N SER A 48 -18.24 -7.89 11.57
CA SER A 48 -18.65 -7.96 12.97
C SER A 48 -17.57 -8.49 13.91
N ASN A 49 -16.71 -9.41 13.44
CA ASN A 49 -15.73 -10.09 14.30
C ASN A 49 -14.38 -10.41 13.66
N ASN A 50 -14.14 -9.95 12.41
CA ASN A 50 -12.94 -10.19 11.61
C ASN A 50 -12.65 -11.68 11.30
N ALA A 51 -13.64 -12.57 11.47
CA ALA A 51 -13.49 -13.96 11.10
C ALA A 51 -13.48 -14.12 9.57
N ILE A 52 -12.74 -15.10 9.07
CA ILE A 52 -12.78 -15.46 7.65
C ILE A 52 -14.05 -16.26 7.40
N LEU A 53 -15.03 -15.66 6.70
CA LEU A 53 -16.29 -16.31 6.32
C LEU A 53 -16.08 -17.31 5.17
N ARG A 54 -15.22 -16.91 4.21
CA ARG A 54 -14.91 -17.71 3.03
C ARG A 54 -13.47 -17.44 2.56
N SER A 55 -12.82 -18.47 2.02
CA SER A 55 -11.53 -18.35 1.37
C SER A 55 -11.46 -19.28 0.17
N SER A 56 -11.12 -18.74 -0.99
CA SER A 56 -10.99 -19.49 -2.24
C SER A 56 -9.65 -19.18 -2.89
N PRO A 57 -8.87 -20.18 -3.31
CA PRO A 57 -7.65 -19.91 -4.08
C PRO A 57 -8.00 -19.29 -5.43
N VAL A 58 -7.18 -18.36 -5.91
CA VAL A 58 -7.22 -17.94 -7.31
C VAL A 58 -6.67 -19.09 -8.16
N SER A 59 -7.37 -19.44 -9.23
CA SER A 59 -7.05 -20.60 -10.05
C SER A 59 -7.14 -20.28 -11.54
N GLY A 60 -6.74 -21.24 -12.39
CA GLY A 60 -6.74 -21.05 -13.83
C GLY A 60 -5.73 -20.01 -14.29
N CYS A 61 -6.04 -19.31 -15.38
CA CYS A 61 -5.11 -18.37 -16.00
C CYS A 61 -4.93 -17.09 -15.18
N GLU A 62 -5.92 -16.69 -14.40
CA GLU A 62 -5.83 -15.52 -13.50
C GLU A 62 -4.72 -15.69 -12.44
N ALA A 63 -4.46 -16.94 -12.00
CA ALA A 63 -3.36 -17.21 -11.07
C ALA A 63 -1.96 -16.94 -11.66
N LEU A 64 -1.87 -16.79 -12.99
CA LEU A 64 -0.63 -16.44 -13.70
C LEU A 64 -0.45 -14.94 -13.87
N ASN A 65 -1.50 -14.13 -13.65
CA ASN A 65 -1.39 -12.68 -13.72
C ASN A 65 -0.31 -12.18 -12.75
N THR A 66 0.51 -11.24 -13.23
CA THR A 66 1.58 -10.63 -12.45
C THR A 66 1.38 -9.15 -12.35
N PHE A 67 1.64 -8.62 -11.15
CA PHE A 67 1.56 -7.19 -10.81
C PHE A 67 2.95 -6.78 -10.37
N GLU A 68 3.61 -5.91 -11.13
CA GLU A 68 4.95 -5.44 -10.82
C GLU A 68 4.93 -3.97 -10.42
N PHE A 69 5.55 -3.65 -9.29
CA PHE A 69 5.70 -2.30 -8.76
C PHE A 69 7.16 -1.93 -8.69
N GLY A 70 7.57 -0.93 -9.47
CA GLY A 70 8.93 -0.41 -9.51
C GLY A 70 9.22 0.62 -8.42
N GLN A 71 10.48 0.80 -8.06
CA GLN A 71 10.92 1.81 -7.09
C GLN A 71 10.65 3.25 -7.57
N ASN A 72 10.65 3.47 -8.88
CA ASN A 72 10.34 4.74 -9.54
C ASN A 72 8.84 5.03 -9.68
N GLN A 73 8.00 4.30 -8.91
CA GLN A 73 6.54 4.40 -8.96
C GLN A 73 5.92 3.94 -10.29
N SER A 74 6.65 3.23 -11.15
CA SER A 74 6.05 2.56 -12.31
C SER A 74 5.33 1.28 -11.88
N PHE A 75 4.27 0.91 -12.60
CA PHE A 75 3.68 -0.42 -12.50
C PHE A 75 3.52 -1.06 -13.87
N SER A 76 3.48 -2.39 -13.87
CA SER A 76 2.99 -3.19 -14.99
C SER A 76 2.13 -4.34 -14.49
N ILE A 77 1.05 -4.63 -15.21
CA ILE A 77 0.18 -5.78 -14.98
C ILE A 77 0.20 -6.62 -16.25
N LYS A 78 0.54 -7.90 -16.12
CA LYS A 78 0.47 -8.84 -17.23
C LYS A 78 -0.68 -9.81 -17.01
N TYR A 79 -1.56 -9.89 -17.99
CA TYR A 79 -2.75 -10.72 -17.95
C TYR A 79 -2.55 -12.01 -18.73
N TYR A 80 -3.25 -13.06 -18.30
CA TYR A 80 -3.32 -14.34 -18.98
C TYR A 80 -4.78 -14.74 -19.14
N THR A 81 -5.13 -15.20 -20.34
CA THR A 81 -6.45 -15.71 -20.66
C THR A 81 -6.39 -17.17 -21.11
N LYS A 82 -7.52 -17.86 -20.99
CA LYS A 82 -7.63 -19.23 -21.44
C LYS A 82 -7.88 -19.25 -22.94
N ASN A 83 -6.98 -19.91 -23.69
CA ASN A 83 -7.16 -20.21 -25.09
C ASN A 83 -7.13 -21.76 -25.26
N ASN A 84 -8.28 -22.36 -25.54
CA ASN A 84 -8.48 -23.81 -25.49
C ASN A 84 -8.13 -24.40 -24.13
N MET A 85 -7.03 -25.18 -24.02
CA MET A 85 -6.56 -25.80 -22.77
C MET A 85 -5.34 -25.11 -22.15
N GLU A 86 -4.83 -24.04 -22.79
CA GLU A 86 -3.61 -23.34 -22.38
C GLU A 86 -3.91 -21.93 -21.92
N CYS A 87 -3.09 -21.43 -20.99
CA CYS A 87 -3.11 -20.02 -20.61
C CYS A 87 -2.09 -19.28 -21.46
N ILE A 88 -2.55 -18.32 -22.23
CA ILE A 88 -1.70 -17.44 -23.06
C ILE A 88 -1.68 -16.04 -22.49
N ALA A 89 -0.59 -15.32 -22.71
CA ALA A 89 -0.55 -13.89 -22.38
C ALA A 89 -1.52 -13.12 -23.31
N ASP A 90 -2.41 -12.32 -22.70
CA ASP A 90 -3.52 -11.64 -23.41
C ASP A 90 -3.42 -10.11 -23.31
N GLY A 91 -2.36 -9.60 -22.79
CA GLY A 91 -2.12 -8.16 -22.71
C GLY A 91 -1.32 -7.75 -21.49
N PHE A 92 -1.08 -6.46 -21.45
CA PHE A 92 -0.44 -5.83 -20.30
C PHE A 92 -0.95 -4.39 -20.16
N ASP A 93 -1.05 -3.94 -18.90
CA ASP A 93 -1.26 -2.53 -18.56
C ASP A 93 0.00 -1.98 -17.92
N THR A 94 0.25 -0.71 -18.16
CA THR A 94 1.39 0.01 -17.57
C THR A 94 0.98 1.41 -17.13
N GLY A 95 1.76 1.98 -16.24
CA GLY A 95 1.54 3.34 -15.79
C GLY A 95 2.37 3.68 -14.56
N THR A 96 1.84 4.58 -13.75
CA THR A 96 2.43 4.95 -12.46
C THR A 96 1.48 4.66 -11.32
N TYR A 97 2.04 4.37 -10.14
CA TYR A 97 1.26 4.17 -8.94
C TYR A 97 1.69 5.10 -7.81
N GLN A 98 0.75 5.37 -6.93
CA GLN A 98 1.01 6.03 -5.64
C GLN A 98 0.38 5.22 -4.53
N TYR A 99 1.13 4.98 -3.45
CA TYR A 99 0.63 4.35 -2.25
C TYR A 99 0.79 5.28 -1.06
N SER A 100 -0.31 5.55 -0.37
CA SER A 100 -0.36 6.33 0.86
C SER A 100 -0.53 5.40 2.06
N GLU A 101 0.47 5.33 2.93
CA GLU A 101 0.41 4.51 4.14
C GLU A 101 -0.64 5.03 5.15
N ASN A 102 -0.87 6.33 5.18
CA ASN A 102 -1.82 6.95 6.10
C ASN A 102 -3.27 6.65 5.72
N SER A 103 -3.62 6.80 4.44
CA SER A 103 -4.98 6.53 3.94
C SER A 103 -5.18 5.10 3.47
N LYS A 104 -4.11 4.29 3.43
CA LYS A 104 -4.12 2.95 2.86
C LYS A 104 -4.59 2.89 1.40
N MET A 105 -4.49 4.00 0.68
CA MET A 105 -4.96 4.09 -0.70
C MET A 105 -3.81 3.80 -1.66
N LEU A 106 -4.05 2.87 -2.58
CA LEU A 106 -3.21 2.57 -3.74
C LEU A 106 -3.91 3.10 -4.97
N THR A 107 -3.31 4.09 -5.63
CA THR A 107 -3.84 4.73 -6.84
C THR A 107 -2.97 4.39 -8.02
N PHE A 108 -3.59 3.96 -9.11
CA PHE A 108 -2.99 3.68 -10.40
C PHE A 108 -3.35 4.80 -11.38
N THR A 109 -2.39 5.26 -12.13
CA THR A 109 -2.60 6.11 -13.31
C THR A 109 -2.07 5.37 -14.51
N TYR A 110 -2.98 4.86 -15.33
CA TYR A 110 -2.68 4.07 -16.51
C TYR A 110 -2.08 4.93 -17.64
N SER A 111 -1.44 4.29 -18.61
CA SER A 111 -0.81 4.97 -19.75
C SER A 111 -1.82 5.71 -20.65
N ASP A 112 -3.10 5.34 -20.63
CA ASP A 112 -4.19 6.04 -21.31
C ASP A 112 -4.82 7.17 -20.46
N SER A 113 -4.22 7.49 -19.31
CA SER A 113 -4.68 8.50 -18.35
C SER A 113 -5.89 8.09 -17.51
N MET A 114 -6.37 6.85 -17.58
CA MET A 114 -7.37 6.33 -16.65
C MET A 114 -6.77 6.28 -15.23
N VAL A 115 -7.58 6.58 -14.23
CA VAL A 115 -7.17 6.54 -12.82
C VAL A 115 -8.08 5.60 -12.05
N GLU A 116 -7.47 4.65 -11.34
CA GLU A 116 -8.16 3.73 -10.45
C GLU A 116 -7.54 3.77 -9.05
N SER A 117 -8.34 3.51 -8.04
CA SER A 117 -7.88 3.44 -6.66
C SER A 117 -8.46 2.25 -5.92
N SER A 118 -7.63 1.62 -5.10
CA SER A 118 -8.01 0.49 -4.25
C SER A 118 -7.52 0.72 -2.83
N VAL A 119 -8.29 0.28 -1.84
CA VAL A 119 -7.88 0.31 -0.44
C VAL A 119 -6.99 -0.91 -0.16
N VAL A 120 -5.81 -0.67 0.38
CA VAL A 120 -4.92 -1.72 0.86
C VAL A 120 -5.30 -2.05 2.31
N HIS A 121 -5.95 -3.19 2.50
CA HIS A 121 -6.34 -3.67 3.83
C HIS A 121 -5.12 -3.96 4.71
N SER A 122 -4.11 -4.62 4.14
CA SER A 122 -2.81 -4.84 4.80
C SER A 122 -1.68 -4.98 3.78
N LEU A 123 -0.46 -4.61 4.18
CA LEU A 123 0.75 -4.73 3.38
C LEU A 123 1.95 -5.02 4.27
N ASN A 124 2.71 -6.06 3.92
CA ASN A 124 4.01 -6.38 4.51
C ASN A 124 5.00 -6.79 3.39
N SER A 125 6.17 -7.29 3.75
CA SER A 125 7.24 -7.62 2.79
C SER A 125 6.92 -8.80 1.87
N ILE A 126 5.92 -9.63 2.18
CA ILE A 126 5.60 -10.88 1.45
C ILE A 126 4.13 -11.01 1.06
N GLU A 127 3.23 -10.24 1.71
CA GLU A 127 1.79 -10.30 1.48
C GLU A 127 1.19 -8.90 1.38
N MET A 128 0.25 -8.74 0.47
CA MET A 128 -0.59 -7.55 0.32
C MET A 128 -2.04 -8.01 0.19
N MET A 129 -2.95 -7.37 0.92
CA MET A 129 -4.39 -7.55 0.75
C MET A 129 -5.02 -6.25 0.30
N THR A 130 -5.76 -6.28 -0.80
CA THR A 130 -6.55 -5.15 -1.28
C THR A 130 -8.03 -5.43 -1.11
N VAL A 131 -8.81 -4.39 -0.80
CA VAL A 131 -10.27 -4.48 -0.76
C VAL A 131 -10.79 -4.60 -2.19
N ASP A 132 -11.60 -5.62 -2.42
CA ASP A 132 -12.30 -5.85 -3.67
C ASP A 132 -13.74 -5.30 -3.60
N HIS A 133 -14.49 -5.72 -2.57
CA HIS A 133 -15.89 -5.34 -2.41
C HIS A 133 -16.29 -5.29 -0.93
N ILE A 134 -17.33 -4.51 -0.61
CA ILE A 134 -17.90 -4.39 0.75
C ILE A 134 -19.39 -4.62 0.65
N GLU A 135 -19.90 -5.65 1.31
CA GLU A 135 -21.31 -6.04 1.33
C GLU A 135 -21.58 -6.93 2.55
N ASP A 136 -22.82 -6.98 3.01
CA ASP A 136 -23.23 -7.93 4.05
C ASP A 136 -23.45 -9.32 3.42
N TYR A 137 -22.43 -10.18 3.49
CA TYR A 137 -22.44 -11.52 2.88
C TYR A 137 -23.09 -12.59 3.74
N ASN A 138 -23.29 -12.32 5.02
CA ASN A 138 -23.81 -13.28 5.99
C ASN A 138 -25.16 -12.88 6.60
N ASP A 139 -25.76 -11.77 6.12
CA ASP A 139 -27.05 -11.24 6.54
C ASP A 139 -27.14 -10.91 8.05
N ASP A 140 -26.01 -10.52 8.66
CA ASP A 140 -25.95 -10.14 10.09
C ASP A 140 -26.19 -8.63 10.33
N GLY A 141 -26.39 -7.86 9.27
CA GLY A 141 -26.61 -6.42 9.29
C GLY A 141 -25.32 -5.60 9.38
N VAL A 142 -24.15 -6.23 9.29
CA VAL A 142 -22.84 -5.58 9.28
C VAL A 142 -22.14 -5.90 7.98
N ASN A 143 -21.66 -4.86 7.27
CA ASN A 143 -20.93 -5.08 6.04
C ASN A 143 -19.64 -5.86 6.27
N ASP A 144 -19.46 -6.91 5.50
CA ASP A 144 -18.24 -7.71 5.40
C ASP A 144 -17.32 -7.15 4.31
N THR A 145 -16.07 -7.58 4.28
CA THR A 145 -15.09 -7.13 3.31
C THR A 145 -14.57 -8.28 2.48
N SER A 146 -14.78 -8.25 1.16
CA SER A 146 -14.06 -9.09 0.21
C SER A 146 -12.68 -8.50 -0.04
N VAL A 147 -11.65 -9.32 0.10
CA VAL A 147 -10.26 -8.94 -0.14
C VAL A 147 -9.56 -9.91 -1.08
N ILE A 148 -8.66 -9.38 -1.90
CA ILE A 148 -7.74 -10.16 -2.72
C ILE A 148 -6.39 -10.21 -2.01
N LEU A 149 -5.91 -11.42 -1.69
CA LEU A 149 -4.57 -11.65 -1.15
C LEU A 149 -3.58 -11.85 -2.29
N PHE A 150 -2.57 -11.01 -2.32
CA PHE A 150 -1.40 -11.13 -3.18
C PHE A 150 -0.21 -11.66 -2.40
N LYS A 151 0.61 -12.48 -3.05
CA LYS A 151 1.91 -12.93 -2.55
C LYS A 151 3.03 -12.40 -3.41
N LYS A 152 4.06 -11.86 -2.74
CA LYS A 152 5.27 -11.41 -3.40
C LYS A 152 6.04 -12.60 -3.96
N GLN A 153 6.49 -12.46 -5.18
CA GLN A 153 7.37 -13.45 -5.81
C GLN A 153 8.82 -13.18 -5.37
N GLN A 154 9.54 -14.23 -5.05
CA GLN A 154 10.96 -14.20 -4.68
C GLN A 154 11.83 -14.24 -5.93
#